data_75a683a991251036d085e80f93d73aef
#
_entry.id   75a683a991251036d085e80f93d73aef
#
_cell.length_a   1.000
_cell.length_b   1.000
_cell.length_c   1.000
_cell.angle_alpha   90.00
_cell.angle_beta   90.00
_cell.angle_gamma   90.00
#
_symmetry.space_group_name_H-M   'P 1'
#
loop_
_entity.id
_entity.type
_entity.pdbx_description
1 polymer ?
#
loop_
_entity_poly.entity_id
_entity_poly.type
_entity_poly.pdbx_seq_one_letter_code
_entity_poly.pdbx_strand_id
1 'polypeptide(L)'
;AVSLIWQPNKKHTLRGTFSAAIRNPTLLNQYMYYNVGRAKLVGNISGYDSLVTIESLRDFYYSENADTLEYFSLSPIEPEKVKCIEFGYRGVLFDNMYLDMNYYFNFYTNFIGFVNGADIFVQPLGGAYIKDVYRIATNSRERITTQGLSVGLNYYLGDNYSINGNYSWNVLNKQSDDPIIPSFNTPANKFNIGFKGRDLAIKKFKGIGFNINYKWIQGFIYEGSPQFTGSIPTYGLLDAQVNKLFDKLNLTLKLGASNALNNQVIQVYGGPYVGRMLYLSLSYDWKDK
;
A
#
# COMPACT_ATOMS: atom_id res chain seq x y z
N ALA A 1 -21.42 -1.01 -11.08
CA ALA A 1 -21.45 -1.68 -9.78
C ALA A 1 -22.89 -1.97 -9.39
N VAL A 2 -23.10 -3.10 -8.71
CA VAL A 2 -24.38 -3.51 -8.11
C VAL A 2 -24.11 -3.86 -6.66
N SER A 3 -24.97 -3.38 -5.75
CA SER A 3 -24.86 -3.66 -4.32
C SER A 3 -26.20 -4.15 -3.77
N LEU A 4 -26.12 -5.18 -2.95
CA LEU A 4 -27.23 -5.68 -2.13
C LEU A 4 -26.92 -5.32 -0.66
N ILE A 5 -27.85 -4.65 -0.01
CA ILE A 5 -27.77 -4.27 1.39
C ILE A 5 -28.91 -4.95 2.13
N TRP A 6 -28.56 -5.66 3.18
CA TRP A 6 -29.54 -6.30 4.07
C TRP A 6 -29.35 -5.81 5.50
N GLN A 7 -30.42 -5.29 6.08
CA GLN A 7 -30.45 -4.78 7.45
C GLN A 7 -31.44 -5.62 8.27
N PRO A 8 -30.99 -6.70 8.90
CA PRO A 8 -31.86 -7.55 9.74
C PRO A 8 -32.47 -6.77 10.90
N ASN A 9 -31.80 -5.73 11.37
CA ASN A 9 -32.29 -4.80 12.40
C ASN A 9 -31.49 -3.49 12.33
N LYS A 10 -31.84 -2.51 13.18
CA LYS A 10 -31.21 -1.18 13.21
C LYS A 10 -29.72 -1.19 13.60
N LYS A 11 -29.22 -2.28 14.19
CA LYS A 11 -27.84 -2.39 14.68
C LYS A 11 -26.91 -3.12 13.72
N HIS A 12 -27.44 -3.83 12.72
CA HIS A 12 -26.64 -4.70 11.85
C HIS A 12 -26.94 -4.43 10.38
N THR A 13 -25.89 -4.35 9.59
CA THR A 13 -25.96 -4.20 8.14
C THR A 13 -24.97 -5.15 7.49
N LEU A 14 -25.44 -5.94 6.53
CA LEU A 14 -24.61 -6.74 5.64
C LEU A 14 -24.69 -6.13 4.23
N ARG A 15 -23.57 -6.16 3.53
CA ARG A 15 -23.46 -5.65 2.15
C ARG A 15 -22.72 -6.66 1.29
N GLY A 16 -23.29 -6.97 0.13
CA GLY A 16 -22.62 -7.67 -0.96
C GLY A 16 -22.53 -6.74 -2.16
N THR A 17 -21.36 -6.59 -2.75
CA THR A 17 -21.14 -5.70 -3.90
C THR A 17 -20.39 -6.45 -4.99
N PHE A 18 -20.85 -6.31 -6.23
CA PHE A 18 -20.10 -6.66 -7.43
C PHE A 18 -19.82 -5.39 -8.23
N SER A 19 -18.59 -5.21 -8.65
CA SER A 19 -18.19 -4.09 -9.49
C SER A 19 -17.24 -4.52 -10.61
N ALA A 20 -17.23 -3.78 -11.70
CA ALA A 20 -16.27 -3.92 -12.77
C ALA A 20 -15.78 -2.52 -13.16
N ALA A 21 -14.49 -2.40 -13.42
CA ALA A 21 -13.85 -1.17 -13.81
C ALA A 21 -12.73 -1.43 -14.85
N ILE A 22 -12.37 -0.38 -15.57
CA ILE A 22 -11.28 -0.37 -16.53
C ILE A 22 -10.33 0.75 -16.11
N ARG A 23 -9.04 0.44 -16.08
CA ARG A 23 -7.97 1.41 -15.87
C ARG A 23 -7.17 1.57 -17.15
N ASN A 24 -7.26 2.74 -17.78
CA ASN A 24 -6.42 3.05 -18.92
C ASN A 24 -4.95 3.20 -18.48
N PRO A 25 -3.97 2.80 -19.34
CA PRO A 25 -2.57 3.09 -19.09
C PRO A 25 -2.37 4.61 -18.94
N THR A 26 -1.60 5.00 -17.95
CA THR A 26 -1.22 6.41 -17.76
C THR A 26 -0.29 6.88 -18.89
N LEU A 27 -0.12 8.19 -19.04
CA LEU A 27 0.87 8.74 -19.98
C LEU A 27 2.30 8.23 -19.68
N LEU A 28 2.62 7.99 -18.40
CA LEU A 28 3.89 7.38 -18.01
C LEU A 28 3.99 5.93 -18.52
N ASN A 29 2.93 5.14 -18.41
CA ASN A 29 2.93 3.77 -18.93
C ASN A 29 3.10 3.72 -20.46
N GLN A 30 2.67 4.75 -21.17
CA GLN A 30 2.68 4.81 -22.62
C GLN A 30 3.94 5.46 -23.19
N TYR A 31 4.41 6.58 -22.62
CA TYR A 31 5.39 7.48 -23.25
C TYR A 31 6.62 7.78 -22.39
N MET A 32 6.75 7.24 -21.18
CA MET A 32 7.90 7.52 -20.33
C MET A 32 9.20 7.13 -21.03
N TYR A 33 10.20 7.99 -20.91
CA TYR A 33 11.59 7.70 -21.24
C TYR A 33 12.49 8.40 -20.22
N TYR A 34 13.04 7.64 -19.29
CA TYR A 34 13.84 8.19 -18.21
C TYR A 34 15.04 7.27 -17.89
N ASN A 35 16.25 7.80 -18.07
CA ASN A 35 17.48 7.06 -17.76
C ASN A 35 17.83 7.23 -16.29
N VAL A 36 17.84 6.14 -15.53
CA VAL A 36 18.20 6.09 -14.11
C VAL A 36 19.61 5.51 -13.87
N GLY A 37 20.44 5.45 -14.91
CA GLY A 37 21.81 4.97 -14.87
C GLY A 37 21.94 3.47 -15.07
N ARG A 38 21.32 2.65 -14.23
CA ARG A 38 21.36 1.17 -14.33
C ARG A 38 20.35 0.60 -15.32
N ALA A 39 19.31 1.35 -15.64
CA ALA A 39 18.28 0.99 -16.60
C ALA A 39 17.61 2.25 -17.16
N LYS A 40 16.89 2.08 -18.26
CA LYS A 40 15.98 3.07 -18.82
C LYS A 40 14.54 2.66 -18.45
N LEU A 41 13.81 3.56 -17.76
CA LEU A 41 12.39 3.41 -17.51
C LEU A 41 11.65 3.87 -18.75
N VAL A 42 10.91 2.98 -19.39
CA VAL A 42 10.26 3.29 -20.66
C VAL A 42 8.78 2.89 -20.66
N GLY A 43 7.99 3.70 -21.35
CA GLY A 43 6.59 3.38 -21.66
C GLY A 43 6.53 2.38 -22.82
N ASN A 44 5.32 1.87 -23.11
CA ASN A 44 5.12 0.82 -24.10
C ASN A 44 3.90 1.12 -24.98
N ILE A 45 3.99 2.20 -25.76
CA ILE A 45 2.91 2.57 -26.69
C ILE A 45 2.94 1.73 -27.98
N SER A 46 4.11 1.28 -28.41
CA SER A 46 4.28 0.64 -29.73
C SER A 46 4.71 -0.83 -29.67
N GLY A 47 4.96 -1.36 -28.47
CA GLY A 47 5.56 -2.69 -28.29
C GLY A 47 7.09 -2.66 -28.31
N TYR A 48 7.69 -3.78 -27.99
CA TYR A 48 9.13 -4.01 -28.06
C TYR A 48 9.39 -5.40 -28.63
N ASP A 49 10.39 -5.52 -29.49
CA ASP A 49 10.77 -6.77 -30.11
C ASP A 49 12.21 -7.17 -29.74
N SER A 50 12.42 -8.51 -29.69
CA SER A 50 13.75 -9.09 -29.54
C SER A 50 14.54 -8.64 -28.30
N LEU A 51 13.85 -8.42 -27.19
CA LEU A 51 14.52 -8.20 -25.91
C LEU A 51 14.95 -9.54 -25.31
N VAL A 52 16.02 -9.53 -24.52
CA VAL A 52 16.53 -10.70 -23.81
C VAL A 52 16.15 -10.61 -22.34
N THR A 53 15.75 -11.74 -21.73
CA THR A 53 15.48 -11.80 -20.29
C THR A 53 16.78 -11.57 -19.49
N ILE A 54 16.66 -10.90 -18.33
CA ILE A 54 17.85 -10.63 -17.49
C ILE A 54 18.45 -11.93 -16.93
N GLU A 55 17.58 -12.91 -16.65
CA GLU A 55 17.97 -14.23 -16.17
C GLU A 55 18.84 -14.97 -17.21
N SER A 56 18.35 -15.09 -18.45
CA SER A 56 19.10 -15.78 -19.52
C SER A 56 20.37 -15.03 -19.92
N LEU A 57 20.35 -13.70 -19.84
CA LEU A 57 21.56 -12.90 -20.07
C LEU A 57 22.64 -13.19 -19.01
N ARG A 58 22.24 -13.36 -17.76
CA ARG A 58 23.17 -13.76 -16.68
C ARG A 58 23.73 -15.15 -16.94
N ASP A 59 22.87 -16.11 -17.32
CA ASP A 59 23.29 -17.47 -17.59
C ASP A 59 24.23 -17.55 -18.80
N PHE A 60 24.00 -16.71 -19.83
CA PHE A 60 24.94 -16.51 -20.95
C PHE A 60 26.34 -16.05 -20.47
N TYR A 61 26.42 -15.09 -19.56
CA TYR A 61 27.71 -14.61 -19.03
C TYR A 61 28.49 -15.68 -18.25
N TYR A 62 27.80 -16.69 -17.68
CA TYR A 62 28.48 -17.80 -16.98
C TYR A 62 28.83 -18.96 -17.90
N SER A 63 28.03 -19.21 -18.94
CA SER A 63 28.22 -20.35 -19.84
C SER A 63 28.93 -20.03 -21.14
N GLU A 64 28.96 -18.74 -21.53
CA GLU A 64 29.41 -18.25 -22.83
C GLU A 64 28.69 -18.91 -24.05
N ASN A 65 27.51 -19.52 -23.78
CA ASN A 65 26.71 -20.21 -24.80
C ASN A 65 25.52 -19.34 -25.23
N ALA A 66 25.51 -18.90 -26.48
CA ALA A 66 24.44 -18.04 -27.02
C ALA A 66 23.06 -18.74 -27.05
N ASP A 67 23.05 -20.06 -27.06
CA ASP A 67 21.77 -20.82 -27.01
C ASP A 67 21.05 -20.69 -25.66
N THR A 68 21.68 -20.15 -24.62
CA THR A 68 21.05 -19.85 -23.32
C THR A 68 20.24 -18.56 -23.35
N LEU A 69 20.36 -17.72 -24.38
CA LEU A 69 19.65 -16.45 -24.48
C LEU A 69 18.17 -16.66 -24.82
N GLU A 70 17.30 -16.20 -23.93
CA GLU A 70 15.85 -16.25 -24.11
C GLU A 70 15.33 -14.89 -24.58
N TYR A 71 14.83 -14.85 -25.81
CA TYR A 71 14.27 -13.66 -26.42
C TYR A 71 12.78 -13.58 -26.17
N PHE A 72 12.27 -12.35 -25.94
CA PHE A 72 10.85 -12.08 -25.82
C PHE A 72 10.47 -10.76 -26.49
N SER A 73 9.18 -10.64 -26.81
CA SER A 73 8.58 -9.42 -27.36
C SER A 73 7.42 -8.98 -26.48
N LEU A 74 7.11 -7.70 -26.49
CA LEU A 74 6.00 -7.10 -25.75
C LEU A 74 5.05 -6.43 -26.72
N SER A 75 3.78 -6.76 -26.65
CA SER A 75 2.71 -6.02 -27.33
C SER A 75 2.55 -4.63 -26.73
N PRO A 76 2.00 -3.67 -27.50
CA PRO A 76 1.57 -2.37 -26.96
C PRO A 76 0.73 -2.52 -25.71
N ILE A 77 0.89 -1.59 -24.77
CA ILE A 77 0.18 -1.66 -23.50
C ILE A 77 -1.33 -1.44 -23.67
N GLU A 78 -2.12 -2.29 -23.06
CA GLU A 78 -3.58 -2.30 -23.13
C GLU A 78 -4.22 -1.85 -21.80
N PRO A 79 -5.51 -1.44 -21.82
CA PRO A 79 -6.25 -1.17 -20.61
C PRO A 79 -6.40 -2.40 -19.69
N GLU A 80 -6.12 -2.19 -18.41
CA GLU A 80 -6.36 -3.15 -17.35
C GLU A 80 -7.85 -3.22 -17.03
N LYS A 81 -8.37 -4.42 -16.83
CA LYS A 81 -9.76 -4.65 -16.42
C LYS A 81 -9.79 -5.34 -15.08
N VAL A 82 -10.66 -4.89 -14.18
CA VAL A 82 -10.86 -5.50 -12.88
C VAL A 82 -12.33 -5.81 -12.64
N LYS A 83 -12.59 -6.99 -12.08
CA LYS A 83 -13.88 -7.37 -11.48
C LYS A 83 -13.64 -7.58 -10.00
N CYS A 84 -14.48 -6.96 -9.18
CA CYS A 84 -14.37 -7.01 -7.73
C CYS A 84 -15.66 -7.57 -7.12
N ILE A 85 -15.50 -8.47 -6.16
CA ILE A 85 -16.55 -8.95 -5.26
C ILE A 85 -16.18 -8.51 -3.86
N GLU A 86 -17.12 -7.88 -3.16
CA GLU A 86 -16.94 -7.43 -1.79
C GLU A 86 -18.08 -7.90 -0.89
N PHE A 87 -17.72 -8.27 0.34
CA PHE A 87 -18.66 -8.56 1.42
C PHE A 87 -18.33 -7.70 2.62
N GLY A 88 -19.31 -6.94 3.08
CA GLY A 88 -19.17 -6.05 4.22
C GLY A 88 -20.16 -6.38 5.32
N TYR A 89 -19.72 -6.26 6.55
CA TYR A 89 -20.55 -6.28 7.74
C TYR A 89 -20.26 -5.06 8.59
N ARG A 90 -21.30 -4.40 9.06
CA ARG A 90 -21.24 -3.30 10.01
C ARG A 90 -22.26 -3.52 11.09
N GLY A 91 -21.85 -3.39 12.36
CA GLY A 91 -22.78 -3.62 13.46
C GLY A 91 -22.36 -2.99 14.76
N VAL A 92 -23.37 -2.79 15.64
CA VAL A 92 -23.20 -2.45 17.05
C VAL A 92 -23.47 -3.69 17.87
N LEU A 93 -22.44 -4.17 18.56
CA LEU A 93 -22.46 -5.33 19.44
C LEU A 93 -22.42 -4.86 20.89
N PHE A 94 -23.16 -5.53 21.76
CA PHE A 94 -23.19 -5.25 23.22
C PHE A 94 -23.45 -3.77 23.55
N ASP A 95 -24.13 -3.02 22.67
CA ASP A 95 -24.47 -1.60 22.77
C ASP A 95 -23.28 -0.61 22.83
N ASN A 96 -22.08 -1.10 23.02
CA ASN A 96 -20.88 -0.27 23.21
C ASN A 96 -19.70 -0.66 22.32
N MET A 97 -19.88 -1.64 21.41
CA MET A 97 -18.85 -2.08 20.49
C MET A 97 -19.32 -1.91 19.03
N TYR A 98 -18.67 -1.04 18.29
CA TYR A 98 -18.89 -0.86 16.86
C TYR A 98 -17.86 -1.68 16.08
N LEU A 99 -18.34 -2.57 15.21
CA LEU A 99 -17.52 -3.42 14.36
C LEU A 99 -17.83 -3.13 12.89
N ASP A 100 -16.78 -2.97 12.08
CA ASP A 100 -16.85 -2.83 10.62
C ASP A 100 -15.87 -3.82 10.00
N MET A 101 -16.36 -4.72 9.16
CA MET A 101 -15.56 -5.73 8.50
C MET A 101 -15.83 -5.67 6.99
N ASN A 102 -14.80 -5.79 6.20
CA ASN A 102 -14.92 -5.87 4.75
C ASN A 102 -13.90 -6.86 4.18
N TYR A 103 -14.37 -7.77 3.35
CA TYR A 103 -13.55 -8.69 2.58
C TYR A 103 -13.76 -8.39 1.09
N TYR A 104 -12.67 -8.33 0.33
CA TYR A 104 -12.71 -8.15 -1.11
C TYR A 104 -11.91 -9.21 -1.85
N PHE A 105 -12.35 -9.52 -3.06
CA PHE A 105 -11.64 -10.35 -4.02
C PHE A 105 -11.70 -9.73 -5.41
N ASN A 106 -10.53 -9.46 -5.99
CA ASN A 106 -10.38 -8.84 -7.30
C ASN A 106 -9.79 -9.81 -8.31
N PHE A 107 -10.34 -9.77 -9.52
CA PHE A 107 -9.83 -10.49 -10.69
C PHE A 107 -9.36 -9.46 -11.71
N TYR A 108 -8.07 -9.47 -12.01
CA TYR A 108 -7.49 -8.59 -13.01
C TYR A 108 -7.20 -9.35 -14.31
N THR A 109 -7.52 -8.70 -15.43
CA THR A 109 -7.08 -9.08 -16.78
C THR A 109 -6.26 -7.94 -17.33
N ASN A 110 -5.16 -8.24 -18.01
CA ASN A 110 -4.19 -7.25 -18.50
C ASN A 110 -3.68 -6.36 -17.37
N PHE A 111 -3.32 -6.94 -16.21
CA PHE A 111 -2.80 -6.17 -15.09
C PHE A 111 -1.55 -5.40 -15.51
N ILE A 112 -1.51 -4.09 -15.24
CA ILE A 112 -0.40 -3.24 -15.60
C ILE A 112 0.69 -3.28 -14.54
N GLY A 113 1.86 -3.74 -14.94
CA GLY A 113 3.09 -3.78 -14.15
C GLY A 113 4.30 -3.45 -15.00
N PHE A 114 5.43 -4.06 -14.66
CA PHE A 114 6.69 -3.85 -15.37
C PHE A 114 7.37 -5.19 -15.65
N VAL A 115 8.22 -5.21 -16.68
CA VAL A 115 9.16 -6.28 -16.95
C VAL A 115 10.55 -5.67 -17.20
N ASN A 116 11.58 -6.40 -16.83
CA ASN A 116 12.95 -6.02 -17.17
C ASN A 116 13.42 -6.80 -18.39
N GLY A 117 14.09 -6.11 -19.31
CA GLY A 117 14.66 -6.71 -20.51
C GLY A 117 15.92 -5.99 -20.94
N ALA A 118 16.74 -6.66 -21.72
CA ALA A 118 17.97 -6.09 -22.29
C ALA A 118 17.94 -6.08 -23.82
N ASP A 119 18.38 -4.99 -24.41
CA ASP A 119 18.77 -4.94 -25.83
C ASP A 119 20.28 -5.26 -25.92
N ILE A 120 20.60 -6.32 -26.64
CA ILE A 120 21.97 -6.81 -26.76
C ILE A 120 22.39 -6.91 -28.23
N PHE A 121 23.69 -6.86 -28.44
CA PHE A 121 24.31 -7.23 -29.71
C PHE A 121 25.21 -8.44 -29.49
N VAL A 122 24.89 -9.55 -30.13
CA VAL A 122 25.73 -10.76 -30.12
C VAL A 122 26.78 -10.66 -31.18
N GLN A 123 28.06 -10.82 -30.81
CA GLN A 123 29.18 -10.75 -31.74
C GLN A 123 29.33 -12.06 -32.52
N PRO A 124 29.71 -12.04 -33.81
CA PRO A 124 29.88 -13.23 -34.63
C PRO A 124 30.94 -14.23 -34.12
N LEU A 125 31.89 -13.77 -33.32
CA LEU A 125 33.00 -14.57 -32.75
C LEU A 125 32.76 -14.98 -31.31
N GLY A 126 31.52 -14.84 -30.83
CA GLY A 126 31.13 -15.09 -29.42
C GLY A 126 31.21 -13.82 -28.57
N GLY A 127 30.50 -13.85 -27.47
CA GLY A 127 30.30 -12.70 -26.61
C GLY A 127 29.04 -11.88 -26.95
N ALA A 128 28.54 -11.15 -25.99
CA ALA A 128 27.44 -10.23 -26.19
C ALA A 128 27.74 -8.86 -25.56
N TYR A 129 27.30 -7.81 -26.23
CA TYR A 129 27.38 -6.45 -25.73
C TYR A 129 26.00 -5.93 -25.39
N ILE A 130 25.81 -5.50 -24.15
CA ILE A 130 24.56 -4.90 -23.69
C ILE A 130 24.54 -3.45 -24.21
N LYS A 131 23.58 -3.13 -25.05
CA LYS A 131 23.32 -1.76 -25.48
C LYS A 131 22.58 -1.00 -24.41
N ASP A 132 21.46 -1.58 -23.95
CA ASP A 132 20.59 -0.96 -22.97
C ASP A 132 19.86 -2.03 -22.11
N VAL A 133 19.62 -1.69 -20.86
CA VAL A 133 18.71 -2.41 -19.99
C VAL A 133 17.45 -1.56 -19.81
N TYR A 134 16.30 -2.17 -19.98
CA TYR A 134 15.00 -1.51 -19.87
C TYR A 134 14.18 -2.06 -18.73
N ARG A 135 13.41 -1.18 -18.07
CA ARG A 135 12.24 -1.52 -17.28
C ARG A 135 11.03 -0.97 -18.00
N ILE A 136 10.21 -1.84 -18.54
CA ILE A 136 9.16 -1.52 -19.50
C ILE A 136 7.80 -1.73 -18.86
N ALA A 137 6.90 -0.76 -19.00
CA ALA A 137 5.50 -0.92 -18.60
C ALA A 137 4.82 -1.94 -19.53
N THR A 138 4.13 -2.92 -18.98
CA THR A 138 3.47 -3.97 -19.77
C THR A 138 2.27 -4.55 -19.04
N ASN A 139 1.49 -5.37 -19.73
CA ASN A 139 0.40 -6.12 -19.15
C ASN A 139 0.86 -7.53 -18.72
N SER A 140 0.24 -8.06 -17.69
CA SER A 140 0.40 -9.48 -17.31
C SER A 140 -0.08 -10.40 -18.41
N ARG A 141 0.62 -11.51 -18.61
CA ARG A 141 0.21 -12.58 -19.53
C ARG A 141 -0.95 -13.38 -18.94
N GLU A 142 -0.90 -13.59 -17.64
CA GLU A 142 -1.85 -14.37 -16.89
C GLU A 142 -2.77 -13.50 -16.02
N ARG A 143 -3.84 -14.12 -15.52
CA ARG A 143 -4.75 -13.47 -14.60
C ARG A 143 -4.09 -13.25 -13.25
N ILE A 144 -4.12 -12.02 -12.76
CA ILE A 144 -3.70 -11.66 -11.41
C ILE A 144 -4.94 -11.53 -10.53
N THR A 145 -4.86 -12.00 -9.30
CA THR A 145 -5.90 -11.78 -8.29
C THR A 145 -5.34 -11.07 -7.08
N THR A 146 -6.17 -10.24 -6.46
CA THR A 146 -5.87 -9.68 -5.14
C THR A 146 -7.04 -9.94 -4.21
N GLN A 147 -6.74 -10.17 -2.95
CA GLN A 147 -7.76 -10.31 -1.93
C GLN A 147 -7.30 -9.66 -0.64
N GLY A 148 -8.27 -9.29 0.18
CA GLY A 148 -7.97 -8.71 1.47
C GLY A 148 -9.15 -8.67 2.40
N LEU A 149 -8.80 -8.52 3.67
CA LEU A 149 -9.72 -8.36 4.78
C LEU A 149 -9.36 -7.10 5.54
N SER A 150 -10.34 -6.27 5.85
CA SER A 150 -10.20 -5.19 6.80
C SER A 150 -11.18 -5.36 7.96
N VAL A 151 -10.73 -5.10 9.17
CA VAL A 151 -11.54 -5.14 10.39
C VAL A 151 -11.27 -3.87 11.16
N GLY A 152 -12.33 -3.09 11.44
CA GLY A 152 -12.29 -1.90 12.28
C GLY A 152 -13.14 -2.10 13.52
N LEU A 153 -12.61 -1.71 14.66
CA LEU A 153 -13.26 -1.84 15.97
C LEU A 153 -13.21 -0.51 16.73
N ASN A 154 -14.36 -0.13 17.32
CA ASN A 154 -14.41 0.89 18.37
C ASN A 154 -15.18 0.31 19.56
N TYR A 155 -14.55 0.25 20.72
CA TYR A 155 -15.13 -0.25 21.94
C TYR A 155 -15.15 0.86 23.00
N TYR A 156 -16.33 1.22 23.46
CA TYR A 156 -16.54 2.28 24.43
C TYR A 156 -16.62 1.68 25.85
N LEU A 157 -15.74 2.13 26.71
CA LEU A 157 -15.62 1.76 28.12
C LEU A 157 -16.21 2.88 28.97
N GLY A 158 -17.53 2.86 29.13
CA GLY A 158 -18.29 3.97 29.72
C GLY A 158 -18.20 5.24 28.85
N ASP A 159 -18.34 6.40 29.49
CA ASP A 159 -18.45 7.68 28.79
C ASP A 159 -17.09 8.30 28.45
N ASN A 160 -16.04 7.91 29.15
CA ASN A 160 -14.75 8.59 29.13
C ASN A 160 -13.64 7.86 28.39
N TYR A 161 -13.73 6.55 28.20
CA TYR A 161 -12.65 5.76 27.60
C TYR A 161 -13.12 5.02 26.33
N SER A 162 -12.21 4.83 25.41
CA SER A 162 -12.45 3.97 24.27
C SER A 162 -11.18 3.28 23.80
N ILE A 163 -11.33 2.05 23.34
CA ILE A 163 -10.34 1.31 22.59
C ILE A 163 -10.79 1.33 21.13
N ASN A 164 -9.89 1.69 20.23
CA ASN A 164 -10.14 1.62 18.81
C ASN A 164 -8.99 0.89 18.12
N GLY A 165 -9.29 0.25 17.02
CA GLY A 165 -8.25 -0.39 16.23
C GLY A 165 -8.73 -0.75 14.85
N ASN A 166 -7.79 -1.02 13.98
CA ASN A 166 -8.06 -1.67 12.71
C ASN A 166 -6.94 -2.65 12.37
N TYR A 167 -7.31 -3.67 11.64
CA TYR A 167 -6.42 -4.65 11.04
C TYR A 167 -6.71 -4.72 9.56
N SER A 168 -5.66 -4.86 8.75
CA SER A 168 -5.79 -5.11 7.32
C SER A 168 -4.84 -6.23 6.90
N TRP A 169 -5.39 -7.17 6.16
CA TRP A 169 -4.65 -8.21 5.46
C TRP A 169 -4.88 -8.05 3.96
N ASN A 170 -3.80 -8.11 3.17
CA ASN A 170 -3.85 -7.99 1.72
C ASN A 170 -2.85 -8.96 1.09
N VAL A 171 -3.25 -9.60 0.01
CA VAL A 171 -2.38 -10.48 -0.76
C VAL A 171 -2.64 -10.31 -2.25
N LEU A 172 -1.56 -10.38 -3.03
CA LEU A 172 -1.61 -10.46 -4.48
C LEU A 172 -1.11 -11.85 -4.89
N ASN A 173 -1.87 -12.53 -5.73
CA ASN A 173 -1.51 -13.82 -6.30
C ASN A 173 -1.28 -13.64 -7.81
N LYS A 174 -0.10 -14.03 -8.28
CA LYS A 174 0.24 -14.16 -9.69
C LYS A 174 0.78 -15.57 -9.95
N GLN A 175 0.73 -16.00 -11.19
CA GLN A 175 1.38 -17.25 -11.57
C GLN A 175 2.91 -17.09 -11.54
N SER A 176 3.64 -18.15 -11.23
CA SER A 176 5.08 -18.11 -11.03
C SER A 176 5.86 -17.81 -12.32
N ASP A 177 5.31 -18.23 -13.45
CA ASP A 177 5.90 -18.09 -14.80
C ASP A 177 5.59 -16.75 -15.48
N ASP A 178 4.69 -15.93 -14.93
CA ASP A 178 4.47 -14.58 -15.42
C ASP A 178 5.63 -13.67 -14.98
N PRO A 179 6.44 -13.11 -15.91
CA PRO A 179 7.61 -12.30 -15.58
C PRO A 179 7.24 -10.90 -15.05
N ILE A 180 5.95 -10.55 -15.02
CA ILE A 180 5.51 -9.21 -14.62
C ILE A 180 5.90 -8.92 -13.16
N ILE A 181 6.42 -7.72 -12.94
CA ILE A 181 6.67 -7.15 -11.61
C ILE A 181 5.46 -6.28 -11.26
N PRO A 182 4.55 -6.76 -10.39
CA PRO A 182 3.40 -5.98 -10.01
C PRO A 182 3.81 -4.88 -9.03
N SER A 183 3.41 -3.64 -9.30
CA SER A 183 3.60 -2.52 -8.35
C SER A 183 2.60 -2.60 -7.20
N PHE A 184 2.66 -3.67 -6.42
CA PHE A 184 1.77 -3.91 -5.27
C PHE A 184 2.49 -3.60 -3.95
N ASN A 185 2.79 -2.30 -3.74
CA ASN A 185 3.54 -1.80 -2.59
C ASN A 185 2.67 -1.75 -1.32
N THR A 186 2.12 -2.90 -0.94
CA THR A 186 1.21 -3.03 0.19
C THR A 186 1.70 -4.12 1.13
N PRO A 187 1.92 -3.82 2.43
CA PRO A 187 2.27 -4.84 3.40
C PRO A 187 1.14 -5.88 3.51
N ALA A 188 1.51 -7.17 3.63
CA ALA A 188 0.53 -8.23 3.76
C ALA A 188 -0.33 -8.06 5.02
N ASN A 189 0.29 -7.66 6.13
CA ASN A 189 -0.41 -7.43 7.39
C ASN A 189 -0.04 -6.06 7.97
N LYS A 190 -1.02 -5.33 8.44
CA LYS A 190 -0.85 -4.11 9.24
C LYS A 190 -2.00 -3.94 10.22
N PHE A 191 -1.70 -3.39 11.37
CA PHE A 191 -2.72 -3.01 12.33
C PHE A 191 -2.35 -1.73 13.08
N ASN A 192 -3.36 -1.11 13.64
CA ASN A 192 -3.19 -0.15 14.72
C ASN A 192 -4.17 -0.45 15.85
N ILE A 193 -3.78 -0.07 17.06
CA ILE A 193 -4.61 -0.13 18.25
C ILE A 193 -4.40 1.16 19.04
N GLY A 194 -5.51 1.80 19.41
CA GLY A 194 -5.51 3.05 20.15
C GLY A 194 -6.30 2.93 21.43
N PHE A 195 -5.86 3.65 22.46
CA PHE A 195 -6.58 3.85 23.70
C PHE A 195 -6.72 5.36 23.93
N LYS A 196 -7.96 5.79 24.15
CA LYS A 196 -8.33 7.20 24.32
C LYS A 196 -9.05 7.41 25.62
N GLY A 197 -8.74 8.53 26.25
CA GLY A 197 -9.53 9.07 27.36
C GLY A 197 -9.97 10.49 27.04
N ARG A 198 -11.18 10.87 27.42
CA ARG A 198 -11.73 12.20 27.24
C ARG A 198 -12.47 12.66 28.50
N ASP A 199 -12.50 13.97 28.67
CA ASP A 199 -13.25 14.64 29.78
C ASP A 199 -12.90 14.09 31.17
N LEU A 200 -11.63 13.72 31.35
CA LEU A 200 -11.14 13.14 32.59
C LEU A 200 -10.96 14.24 33.65
N ALA A 201 -11.27 13.89 34.88
CA ALA A 201 -10.98 14.69 36.04
C ALA A 201 -9.90 14.01 36.89
N ILE A 202 -8.73 14.65 37.00
CA ILE A 202 -7.62 14.20 37.84
C ILE A 202 -7.41 15.25 38.93
N LYS A 203 -7.84 14.94 40.16
CA LYS A 203 -7.83 15.89 41.28
C LYS A 203 -8.57 17.19 40.94
N LYS A 204 -7.85 18.34 40.89
CA LYS A 204 -8.40 19.67 40.58
C LYS A 204 -8.50 19.95 39.07
N PHE A 205 -7.90 19.11 38.23
CA PHE A 205 -7.85 19.31 36.78
C PHE A 205 -8.96 18.53 36.11
N LYS A 206 -9.91 19.24 35.48
CA LYS A 206 -10.98 18.67 34.66
C LYS A 206 -10.71 18.89 33.17
N GLY A 207 -11.39 18.18 32.29
CA GLY A 207 -11.25 18.34 30.83
C GLY A 207 -9.89 17.89 30.31
N ILE A 208 -9.32 16.85 30.91
CA ILE A 208 -8.10 16.21 30.42
C ILE A 208 -8.50 15.12 29.44
N GLY A 209 -7.79 15.04 28.34
CA GLY A 209 -7.89 13.93 27.41
C GLY A 209 -6.52 13.39 27.05
N PHE A 210 -6.47 12.15 26.60
CA PHE A 210 -5.27 11.54 26.04
C PHE A 210 -5.62 10.62 24.89
N ASN A 211 -4.64 10.37 24.03
CA ASN A 211 -4.70 9.37 22.97
C ASN A 211 -3.32 8.71 22.84
N ILE A 212 -3.29 7.40 22.93
CA ILE A 212 -2.11 6.58 22.69
C ILE A 212 -2.48 5.63 21.56
N ASN A 213 -1.67 5.57 20.51
CA ASN A 213 -1.91 4.72 19.36
C ASN A 213 -0.63 3.99 18.97
N TYR A 214 -0.70 2.68 18.87
CA TYR A 214 0.38 1.83 18.36
C TYR A 214 0.01 1.32 16.98
N LYS A 215 0.89 1.54 16.01
CA LYS A 215 0.80 1.07 14.64
C LYS A 215 1.89 0.03 14.39
N TRP A 216 1.55 -1.08 13.79
CA TRP A 216 2.48 -2.11 13.35
C TRP A 216 2.29 -2.40 11.86
N ILE A 217 3.38 -2.52 11.13
CA ILE A 217 3.41 -2.77 9.69
C ILE A 217 4.40 -3.88 9.43
N GLN A 218 3.93 -4.95 8.80
CA GLN A 218 4.78 -6.05 8.35
C GLN A 218 5.72 -5.58 7.25
N GLY A 219 6.96 -6.06 7.27
CA GLY A 219 7.92 -5.82 6.22
C GLY A 219 7.47 -6.41 4.88
N PHE A 220 7.88 -5.77 3.80
CA PHE A 220 7.53 -6.18 2.44
C PHE A 220 8.61 -5.70 1.45
N ILE A 221 8.59 -6.25 0.24
CA ILE A 221 9.41 -5.74 -0.85
C ILE A 221 8.71 -4.53 -1.46
N TYR A 222 9.39 -3.40 -1.47
CA TYR A 222 8.96 -2.19 -2.16
C TYR A 222 9.48 -2.22 -3.60
N GLU A 223 8.58 -2.19 -4.55
CA GLU A 223 8.87 -2.18 -5.98
C GLU A 223 8.80 -0.75 -6.52
N GLY A 224 9.97 -0.14 -6.70
CA GLY A 224 10.15 1.17 -7.34
C GLY A 224 10.83 1.03 -8.70
N SER A 225 11.72 1.98 -9.05
CA SER A 225 12.69 1.77 -10.13
C SER A 225 13.76 0.74 -9.68
N PRO A 226 14.58 0.17 -10.58
CA PRO A 226 15.55 -0.86 -10.21
C PRO A 226 16.47 -0.51 -9.04
N GLN A 227 16.88 0.76 -8.90
CA GLN A 227 17.68 1.22 -7.76
C GLN A 227 16.86 1.58 -6.50
N PHE A 228 15.54 1.69 -6.63
CA PHE A 228 14.59 1.98 -5.54
C PHE A 228 13.65 0.79 -5.27
N THR A 229 14.12 -0.42 -5.56
CA THR A 229 13.47 -1.68 -5.21
C THR A 229 14.25 -2.35 -4.10
N GLY A 230 13.55 -2.75 -3.03
CA GLY A 230 14.21 -3.42 -1.92
C GLY A 230 13.29 -3.63 -0.71
N SER A 231 13.84 -4.26 0.32
CA SER A 231 13.08 -4.65 1.50
C SER A 231 12.83 -3.46 2.44
N ILE A 232 11.57 -3.26 2.78
CA ILE A 232 11.15 -2.46 3.93
C ILE A 232 11.04 -3.41 5.12
N PRO A 233 11.80 -3.22 6.20
CA PRO A 233 11.72 -4.08 7.38
C PRO A 233 10.38 -3.89 8.11
N THR A 234 9.99 -4.89 8.89
CA THR A 234 8.84 -4.75 9.82
C THR A 234 9.13 -3.68 10.87
N TYR A 235 8.16 -2.83 11.14
CA TYR A 235 8.30 -1.75 12.12
C TYR A 235 7.03 -1.46 12.89
N GLY A 236 7.21 -0.88 14.09
CA GLY A 236 6.13 -0.35 14.90
C GLY A 236 6.37 1.11 15.27
N LEU A 237 5.31 1.89 15.37
CA LEU A 237 5.32 3.30 15.75
C LEU A 237 4.34 3.51 16.91
N LEU A 238 4.75 4.25 17.92
CA LEU A 238 3.90 4.67 19.02
C LEU A 238 3.66 6.17 18.95
N ASP A 239 2.41 6.56 18.83
CA ASP A 239 1.99 7.95 18.90
C ASP A 239 1.31 8.20 20.25
N ALA A 240 1.59 9.32 20.88
CA ALA A 240 1.00 9.69 22.16
C ALA A 240 0.64 11.18 22.17
N GLN A 241 -0.52 11.51 22.73
CA GLN A 241 -0.99 12.88 22.87
C GLN A 241 -1.73 13.04 24.18
N VAL A 242 -1.54 14.19 24.82
CA VAL A 242 -2.36 14.68 25.92
C VAL A 242 -2.95 16.03 25.56
N ASN A 243 -4.17 16.27 26.00
CA ASN A 243 -4.82 17.57 25.80
C ASN A 243 -5.51 18.04 27.08
N LYS A 244 -5.66 19.35 27.18
CA LYS A 244 -6.35 20.03 28.28
C LYS A 244 -7.32 21.05 27.70
N LEU A 245 -8.59 20.88 28.02
CA LEU A 245 -9.64 21.84 27.75
C LEU A 245 -9.74 22.85 28.90
N PHE A 246 -9.68 24.14 28.57
CA PHE A 246 -9.92 25.27 29.45
C PHE A 246 -11.30 25.86 29.11
N ASP A 247 -12.36 25.31 29.72
CA ASP A 247 -13.75 25.66 29.39
C ASP A 247 -14.04 27.16 29.45
N LYS A 248 -13.52 27.85 30.47
CA LYS A 248 -13.72 29.30 30.65
C LYS A 248 -13.11 30.14 29.54
N LEU A 249 -12.10 29.62 28.84
CA LEU A 249 -11.37 30.31 27.79
C LEU A 249 -11.75 29.80 26.39
N ASN A 250 -12.62 28.78 26.30
CA ASN A 250 -12.90 28.03 25.07
C ASN A 250 -11.62 27.57 24.35
N LEU A 251 -10.61 27.20 25.13
CA LEU A 251 -9.26 26.93 24.64
C LEU A 251 -8.88 25.49 24.91
N THR A 252 -8.36 24.79 23.90
CA THR A 252 -7.77 23.46 24.03
C THR A 252 -6.29 23.51 23.72
N LEU A 253 -5.48 23.11 24.69
CA LEU A 253 -4.04 22.91 24.52
C LEU A 253 -3.78 21.42 24.30
N LYS A 254 -2.99 21.08 23.26
CA LYS A 254 -2.57 19.70 22.94
C LYS A 254 -1.06 19.63 22.85
N LEU A 255 -0.49 18.62 23.50
CA LEU A 255 0.93 18.24 23.38
C LEU A 255 0.99 16.81 22.93
N GLY A 256 1.77 16.53 21.89
CA GLY A 256 1.87 15.18 21.38
C GLY A 256 3.21 14.87 20.77
N ALA A 257 3.44 13.57 20.59
CA ALA A 257 4.58 13.01 19.90
C ALA A 257 4.10 11.96 18.90
N SER A 258 4.46 12.12 17.64
CA SER A 258 4.41 11.05 16.67
C SER A 258 5.72 10.28 16.72
N ASN A 259 5.64 8.94 16.61
CA ASN A 259 6.79 8.07 16.81
C ASN A 259 7.53 8.37 18.13
N ALA A 260 6.80 8.37 19.24
CA ALA A 260 7.30 8.78 20.56
C ALA A 260 8.55 8.01 21.02
N LEU A 261 8.72 6.76 20.59
CA LEU A 261 9.86 5.91 20.89
C LEU A 261 11.07 6.20 19.99
N ASN A 262 10.94 7.12 19.02
CA ASN A 262 12.00 7.49 18.07
C ASN A 262 12.54 6.28 17.26
N ASN A 263 11.66 5.39 16.83
CA ASN A 263 12.04 4.27 15.98
C ASN A 263 12.39 4.79 14.58
N GLN A 264 13.67 4.67 14.17
CA GLN A 264 14.14 5.14 12.87
C GLN A 264 13.66 4.17 11.78
N VAL A 265 12.68 4.57 10.99
CA VAL A 265 12.06 3.73 9.97
C VAL A 265 12.11 4.38 8.60
N ILE A 266 12.23 3.56 7.56
CA ILE A 266 11.97 3.93 6.18
C ILE A 266 10.58 3.41 5.79
N GLN A 267 9.78 4.24 5.13
CA GLN A 267 8.44 3.88 4.67
C GLN A 267 8.38 3.62 3.16
N VAL A 268 9.39 4.13 2.45
CA VAL A 268 9.61 3.97 1.02
C VAL A 268 11.09 3.62 0.84
N TYR A 269 11.39 2.58 0.09
CA TYR A 269 12.79 2.19 -0.15
C TYR A 269 13.56 3.31 -0.85
N GLY A 270 14.72 3.67 -0.33
CA GLY A 270 15.48 4.84 -0.79
C GLY A 270 14.98 6.18 -0.26
N GLY A 271 13.92 6.19 0.53
CA GLY A 271 13.42 7.39 1.19
C GLY A 271 14.16 7.74 2.49
N PRO A 272 13.86 8.89 3.09
CA PRO A 272 14.48 9.31 4.34
C PRO A 272 14.00 8.47 5.53
N TYR A 273 14.84 8.36 6.55
CA TYR A 273 14.42 7.85 7.85
C TYR A 273 13.48 8.84 8.52
N VAL A 274 12.38 8.32 9.07
CA VAL A 274 11.40 9.10 9.80
C VAL A 274 11.56 8.80 11.30
N GLY A 275 11.99 9.81 12.04
CA GLY A 275 12.15 9.75 13.49
C GLY A 275 10.96 10.35 14.25
N ARG A 276 11.18 10.65 15.53
CA ARG A 276 10.17 11.28 16.40
C ARG A 276 9.92 12.73 16.00
N MET A 277 8.62 13.10 16.00
CA MET A 277 8.18 14.47 15.83
C MET A 277 7.35 14.90 17.04
N LEU A 278 7.71 16.01 17.66
CA LEU A 278 6.95 16.63 18.75
C LEU A 278 6.08 17.76 18.19
N TYR A 279 4.90 17.93 18.72
CA TYR A 279 4.02 19.04 18.35
C TYR A 279 3.27 19.62 19.53
N LEU A 280 3.03 20.92 19.46
CA LEU A 280 2.16 21.68 20.35
C LEU A 280 1.06 22.29 19.50
N SER A 281 -0.17 22.17 19.93
CA SER A 281 -1.33 22.76 19.24
C SER A 281 -2.21 23.52 20.22
N LEU A 282 -2.66 24.68 19.81
CA LEU A 282 -3.61 25.52 20.51
C LEU A 282 -4.83 25.68 19.63
N SER A 283 -6.01 25.29 20.13
CA SER A 283 -7.29 25.43 19.43
C SER A 283 -8.21 26.33 20.25
N TYR A 284 -8.78 27.34 19.63
CA TYR A 284 -9.76 28.23 20.23
C TYR A 284 -11.11 28.07 19.54
N ASP A 285 -12.16 27.78 20.32
CA ASP A 285 -13.51 27.62 19.81
C ASP A 285 -14.27 28.96 19.93
N TRP A 286 -14.44 29.64 18.82
CA TRP A 286 -15.25 30.83 18.73
C TRP A 286 -16.72 30.44 18.87
N LYS A 287 -17.34 30.88 19.98
CA LYS A 287 -18.79 30.76 20.16
C LYS A 287 -19.41 32.11 19.90
N ASP A 288 -20.21 32.24 18.84
CA ASP A 288 -21.12 33.37 18.72
C ASP A 288 -22.09 33.32 19.91
N LYS A 289 -22.23 34.45 20.59
CA LYS A 289 -23.14 34.60 21.73
C LYS A 289 -24.59 34.71 21.28
#